data_d0c8fe25cfaad675be8dafc15bbce4d3
#
_entry.id   d0c8fe25cfaad675be8dafc15bbce4d3
#
_cell.length_a   1.000
_cell.length_b   1.000
_cell.length_c   1.000
_cell.angle_alpha   90.00
_cell.angle_beta   90.00
_cell.angle_gamma   90.00
#
_symmetry.space_group_name_H-M   'P 1'
#
loop_
_entity.id
_entity.type
_entity.pdbx_description
1 polymer ?
#
loop_
_entity_poly.entity_id
_entity_poly.type
_entity_poly.pdbx_seq_one_letter_code
_entity_poly.pdbx_strand_id
1 'polypeptide(L)'
;TLNGHQFTGVGIELSPARWRASAMGGRLLRKVDIDASNPAIRPNYERWGYGVKAGYDGEKFSVGGTIFTARDKQRDISFDADALGIYPKGNIAIGVEGSLNVIKDLKLSLEYGLSIMQRDLRVKEKSYYHAFKADLAYSFLGNTIGIGYERISPDYETLGAYYFNNDYENATLNYSRNFFKDRLSLALSGGVQRDDLAGQKQERNKRFVGSANINFTPNDKFTASISISSYQAHRNIKSSFDYINERTPYENLDTLRFIQLNNSIDMNLNWRLRNSETQSHTLSANASYQEAADKQGRYIMPGNLTRFMNLGANYAIDFTPLDFSVTAGINASNNYASRKNVLTIGPTLTCSKHLFKKALTTGLTLSFNQTQEAGRKLATIYNARWHASYRFLKRHGLNASVAYQHRSLSEATLTNSSSLTSQISYSYSF
;
A
#
# COMPACT_ATOMS: atom_id res chain seq x y z
N THR A 1 -11.61 -4.72 1.93
CA THR A 1 -12.02 -5.00 3.33
C THR A 1 -10.92 -4.67 4.32
N LEU A 2 -9.68 -4.88 3.94
CA LEU A 2 -8.51 -4.49 4.70
C LEU A 2 -7.69 -3.52 3.87
N ASN A 3 -7.47 -2.33 4.39
CA ASN A 3 -6.62 -1.34 3.74
C ASN A 3 -5.21 -1.40 4.36
N GLY A 4 -4.31 -2.09 3.66
CA GLY A 4 -2.91 -2.24 4.08
C GLY A 4 -2.66 -3.12 5.30
N HIS A 5 -3.68 -3.67 5.92
CA HIS A 5 -3.54 -4.50 7.11
C HIS A 5 -3.06 -5.91 6.73
N GLN A 6 -1.92 -6.32 7.26
CA GLN A 6 -1.49 -7.72 7.21
C GLN A 6 -2.22 -8.51 8.31
N PHE A 7 -2.59 -9.74 8.02
CA PHE A 7 -3.21 -10.62 9.01
C PHE A 7 -2.71 -12.05 8.86
N THR A 8 -2.76 -12.78 9.96
CA THR A 8 -2.49 -14.23 9.97
C THR A 8 -3.82 -14.96 10.03
N GLY A 9 -4.23 -15.58 8.94
CA GLY A 9 -5.56 -16.18 8.89
C GLY A 9 -5.85 -16.86 7.55
N VAL A 10 -7.13 -17.01 7.28
CA VAL A 10 -7.64 -17.64 6.05
C VAL A 10 -8.57 -16.68 5.33
N GLY A 11 -8.59 -16.79 4.01
CA GLY A 11 -9.48 -16.03 3.15
C GLY A 11 -9.87 -16.83 1.92
N ILE A 12 -11.04 -16.53 1.41
CA ILE A 12 -11.57 -17.09 0.16
C ILE A 12 -12.06 -15.95 -0.73
N GLU A 13 -11.80 -16.04 -2.01
CA GLU A 13 -12.30 -15.12 -3.01
C GLU A 13 -12.92 -15.92 -4.16
N LEU A 14 -14.13 -15.56 -4.52
CA LEU A 14 -14.95 -16.23 -5.52
C LEU A 14 -15.44 -15.17 -6.52
N SER A 15 -15.29 -15.44 -7.82
CA SER A 15 -15.72 -14.54 -8.89
C SER A 15 -16.49 -15.28 -9.98
N PRO A 16 -17.62 -15.95 -9.65
CA PRO A 16 -18.41 -16.67 -10.63
C PRO A 16 -19.22 -15.69 -11.50
N ALA A 17 -18.90 -15.63 -12.80
CA ALA A 17 -19.60 -14.83 -13.80
C ALA A 17 -19.70 -13.33 -13.39
N ARG A 18 -20.90 -12.88 -12.97
CA ARG A 18 -21.19 -11.49 -12.60
C ARG A 18 -21.12 -11.24 -11.08
N TRP A 19 -20.89 -12.26 -10.28
CA TRP A 19 -20.82 -12.17 -8.83
C TRP A 19 -19.38 -12.12 -8.36
N ARG A 20 -19.16 -11.33 -7.35
CA ARG A 20 -17.91 -11.31 -6.60
C ARG A 20 -18.21 -11.53 -5.13
N ALA A 21 -17.54 -12.46 -4.50
CA ALA A 21 -17.70 -12.71 -3.07
C ALA A 21 -16.33 -12.99 -2.46
N SER A 22 -16.04 -12.38 -1.32
CA SER A 22 -14.84 -12.69 -0.56
C SER A 22 -15.16 -12.76 0.92
N ALA A 23 -14.48 -13.64 1.62
CA ALA A 23 -14.56 -13.75 3.06
C ALA A 23 -13.16 -13.94 3.64
N MET A 24 -12.93 -13.39 4.81
CA MET A 24 -11.67 -13.53 5.52
C MET A 24 -11.89 -13.64 7.03
N GLY A 25 -10.97 -14.32 7.70
CA GLY A 25 -10.94 -14.38 9.15
C GLY A 25 -9.53 -14.65 9.64
N GLY A 26 -9.11 -13.94 10.68
CA GLY A 26 -7.77 -14.11 11.22
C GLY A 26 -7.37 -13.10 12.28
N ARG A 27 -6.15 -13.27 12.74
CA ARG A 27 -5.52 -12.40 13.71
C ARG A 27 -4.91 -11.18 13.01
N LEU A 28 -5.37 -10.00 13.35
CA LEU A 28 -4.90 -8.71 12.83
C LEU A 28 -3.71 -8.17 13.61
N LEU A 29 -3.70 -8.32 14.94
CA LEU A 29 -2.60 -7.91 15.80
C LEU A 29 -2.21 -9.05 16.74
N ARG A 30 -0.90 -9.22 16.95
CA ARG A 30 -0.39 -10.09 18.01
C ARG A 30 -0.44 -9.34 19.33
N LYS A 31 -0.67 -10.04 20.43
CA LYS A 31 -0.47 -9.51 21.77
C LYS A 31 1.00 -9.09 21.93
N VAL A 32 1.21 -7.93 22.52
CA VAL A 32 2.52 -7.45 22.96
C VAL A 32 2.43 -7.11 24.43
N ASP A 33 3.25 -7.77 25.24
CA ASP A 33 3.36 -7.54 26.68
C ASP A 33 4.37 -6.40 26.96
N ILE A 34 4.38 -5.92 28.21
CA ILE A 34 5.40 -4.95 28.66
C ILE A 34 6.76 -5.62 28.63
N ASP A 35 7.69 -4.99 27.96
CA ASP A 35 9.12 -5.37 27.98
C ASP A 35 9.89 -4.38 28.86
N ALA A 36 10.29 -4.83 30.05
CA ALA A 36 11.05 -4.03 30.98
C ALA A 36 12.44 -3.65 30.43
N SER A 37 12.98 -4.44 29.47
CA SER A 37 14.25 -4.17 28.81
C SER A 37 14.14 -3.14 27.70
N ASN A 38 12.92 -2.92 27.16
CA ASN A 38 12.66 -1.94 26.11
C ASN A 38 11.35 -1.16 26.33
N PRO A 39 11.36 -0.13 27.17
CA PRO A 39 10.18 0.67 27.51
C PRO A 39 9.54 1.42 26.33
N ALA A 40 10.25 1.49 25.18
CA ALA A 40 9.72 2.12 23.97
C ALA A 40 8.65 1.25 23.27
N ILE A 41 8.60 -0.04 23.55
CA ILE A 41 7.59 -0.95 23.01
C ILE A 41 6.29 -0.76 23.78
N ARG A 42 5.26 -0.23 23.12
CA ARG A 42 3.93 -0.11 23.73
C ARG A 42 3.22 -1.46 23.72
N PRO A 43 2.69 -1.92 24.86
CA PRO A 43 1.87 -3.15 24.91
C PRO A 43 0.58 -2.96 24.12
N ASN A 44 0.04 -4.06 23.60
CA ASN A 44 -1.24 -4.06 22.92
C ASN A 44 -2.01 -5.39 23.11
N TYR A 45 -3.31 -5.34 22.86
CA TYR A 45 -4.18 -6.52 22.86
C TYR A 45 -4.03 -7.33 21.58
N GLU A 46 -4.25 -8.64 21.68
CA GLU A 46 -4.43 -9.49 20.49
C GLU A 46 -5.78 -9.14 19.84
N ARG A 47 -5.74 -8.88 18.52
CA ARG A 47 -6.93 -8.50 17.75
C ARG A 47 -7.27 -9.55 16.71
N TRP A 48 -8.52 -9.94 16.68
CA TRP A 48 -9.09 -10.79 15.64
C TRP A 48 -10.09 -10.02 14.80
N GLY A 49 -10.14 -10.36 13.49
CA GLY A 49 -11.06 -9.73 12.57
C GLY A 49 -11.64 -10.71 11.58
N TYR A 50 -12.86 -10.41 11.14
CA TYR A 50 -13.63 -11.17 10.17
C TYR A 50 -14.27 -10.21 9.20
N GLY A 51 -14.29 -10.56 7.92
CA GLY A 51 -14.87 -9.72 6.89
C GLY A 51 -15.52 -10.54 5.80
N VAL A 52 -16.62 -10.02 5.28
CA VAL A 52 -17.30 -10.55 4.10
C VAL A 52 -17.59 -9.39 3.16
N LYS A 53 -17.30 -9.59 1.88
CA LYS A 53 -17.65 -8.67 0.80
C LYS A 53 -18.39 -9.45 -0.28
N ALA A 54 -19.51 -8.92 -0.76
CA ALA A 54 -20.24 -9.46 -1.87
C ALA A 54 -20.57 -8.34 -2.86
N GLY A 55 -20.59 -8.66 -4.16
CA GLY A 55 -20.91 -7.69 -5.19
C GLY A 55 -21.47 -8.37 -6.43
N TYR A 56 -22.22 -7.61 -7.22
CA TYR A 56 -22.81 -8.00 -8.47
C TYR A 56 -22.51 -6.95 -9.55
N ASP A 57 -22.00 -7.40 -10.69
CA ASP A 57 -21.69 -6.58 -11.85
C ASP A 57 -22.72 -6.85 -12.96
N GLY A 58 -23.72 -5.97 -13.05
CA GLY A 58 -24.70 -5.96 -14.15
C GLY A 58 -24.14 -5.23 -15.37
N GLU A 59 -24.94 -5.18 -16.45
CA GLU A 59 -24.54 -4.50 -17.70
C GLU A 59 -24.51 -2.97 -17.55
N LYS A 60 -25.44 -2.41 -16.78
CA LYS A 60 -25.59 -0.96 -16.58
C LYS A 60 -25.27 -0.50 -15.16
N PHE A 61 -25.14 -1.44 -14.22
CA PHE A 61 -24.90 -1.10 -12.83
C PHE A 61 -23.99 -2.11 -12.16
N SER A 62 -23.32 -1.70 -11.12
CA SER A 62 -22.67 -2.58 -10.16
C SER A 62 -23.11 -2.20 -8.75
N VAL A 63 -23.23 -3.18 -7.88
CA VAL A 63 -23.53 -2.98 -6.47
C VAL A 63 -22.68 -3.93 -5.63
N GLY A 64 -22.19 -3.45 -4.49
CA GLY A 64 -21.41 -4.24 -3.57
C GLY A 64 -21.68 -3.84 -2.12
N GLY A 65 -21.50 -4.80 -1.23
CA GLY A 65 -21.61 -4.61 0.20
C GLY A 65 -20.45 -5.28 0.92
N THR A 66 -20.00 -4.67 2.00
CA THR A 66 -18.91 -5.16 2.86
C THR A 66 -19.36 -5.08 4.30
N ILE A 67 -19.14 -6.14 5.06
CA ILE A 67 -19.26 -6.15 6.51
C ILE A 67 -17.94 -6.65 7.07
N PHE A 68 -17.37 -5.88 7.97
CA PHE A 68 -16.14 -6.22 8.67
C PHE A 68 -16.32 -6.03 10.17
N THR A 69 -15.82 -6.96 10.95
CA THR A 69 -15.78 -6.83 12.41
C THR A 69 -14.40 -7.17 12.93
N ALA A 70 -13.96 -6.44 13.94
CA ALA A 70 -12.72 -6.74 14.65
C ALA A 70 -12.89 -6.48 16.13
N ARG A 71 -12.23 -7.31 16.94
CA ARG A 71 -12.33 -7.24 18.39
C ARG A 71 -11.03 -7.64 19.06
N ASP A 72 -10.65 -6.89 20.10
CA ASP A 72 -9.53 -7.18 20.97
C ASP A 72 -9.92 -8.23 22.02
N LYS A 73 -9.03 -9.18 22.29
CA LYS A 73 -9.21 -10.14 23.37
C LYS A 73 -8.89 -9.47 24.71
N GLN A 74 -9.86 -9.51 25.64
CA GLN A 74 -9.73 -8.89 26.96
C GLN A 74 -8.95 -9.76 27.98
N ARG A 75 -8.74 -11.03 27.66
CA ARG A 75 -8.07 -11.99 28.57
C ARG A 75 -6.57 -11.99 28.36
N ASP A 76 -5.84 -12.43 29.39
CA ASP A 76 -4.39 -12.68 29.35
C ASP A 76 -3.54 -11.42 29.09
N ILE A 77 -3.94 -10.27 29.66
CA ILE A 77 -3.10 -9.07 29.63
C ILE A 77 -2.12 -9.08 30.81
N SER A 78 -0.89 -8.66 30.56
CA SER A 78 0.18 -8.53 31.56
C SER A 78 0.44 -7.08 31.96
N PHE A 79 -0.46 -6.16 31.60
CA PHE A 79 -0.31 -4.73 31.87
C PHE A 79 -1.59 -4.13 32.47
N ASP A 80 -1.41 -3.07 33.25
CA ASP A 80 -2.53 -2.28 33.78
C ASP A 80 -3.04 -1.35 32.66
N ALA A 81 -4.24 -1.67 32.16
CA ALA A 81 -4.88 -0.95 31.08
C ALA A 81 -5.21 0.51 31.46
N ASP A 82 -5.60 0.75 32.70
CA ASP A 82 -5.99 2.09 33.19
C ASP A 82 -4.76 2.98 33.40
N ALA A 83 -3.69 2.43 33.96
CA ALA A 83 -2.43 3.15 34.15
C ALA A 83 -1.78 3.57 32.83
N LEU A 84 -1.94 2.76 31.79
CA LEU A 84 -1.35 3.05 30.46
C LEU A 84 -2.32 3.74 29.51
N GLY A 85 -3.61 3.84 29.82
CA GLY A 85 -4.63 4.37 28.92
C GLY A 85 -4.82 3.52 27.66
N ILE A 86 -4.58 2.20 27.73
CA ILE A 86 -4.70 1.26 26.62
C ILE A 86 -5.90 0.37 26.85
N TYR A 87 -6.95 0.57 26.07
CA TYR A 87 -8.22 -0.14 26.24
C TYR A 87 -8.50 -1.12 25.11
N PRO A 88 -9.15 -2.26 25.40
CA PRO A 88 -9.53 -3.22 24.37
C PRO A 88 -10.64 -2.64 23.50
N LYS A 89 -10.47 -2.67 22.18
CA LYS A 89 -11.38 -2.07 21.21
C LYS A 89 -12.22 -3.09 20.46
N GLY A 90 -13.40 -2.67 20.05
CA GLY A 90 -14.27 -3.41 19.14
C GLY A 90 -14.78 -2.52 18.00
N ASN A 91 -14.93 -3.07 16.82
CA ASN A 91 -15.40 -2.35 15.66
C ASN A 91 -16.29 -3.22 14.77
N ILE A 92 -17.35 -2.62 14.24
CA ILE A 92 -18.13 -3.16 13.13
C ILE A 92 -18.13 -2.08 12.05
N ALA A 93 -17.62 -2.41 10.89
CA ALA A 93 -17.63 -1.52 9.72
C ALA A 93 -18.53 -2.12 8.63
N ILE A 94 -19.42 -1.30 8.09
CA ILE A 94 -20.35 -1.64 7.02
C ILE A 94 -20.06 -0.69 5.87
N GLY A 95 -19.89 -1.23 4.67
CA GLY A 95 -19.69 -0.47 3.45
C GLY A 95 -20.70 -0.88 2.38
N VAL A 96 -21.20 0.09 1.64
CA VAL A 96 -22.03 -0.13 0.45
C VAL A 96 -21.41 0.68 -0.69
N GLU A 97 -21.22 0.04 -1.82
CA GLU A 97 -20.70 0.67 -3.03
C GLU A 97 -21.61 0.38 -4.21
N GLY A 98 -21.75 1.32 -5.11
CA GLY A 98 -22.54 1.10 -6.32
C GLY A 98 -22.15 2.05 -7.45
N SER A 99 -22.33 1.61 -8.67
CA SER A 99 -22.22 2.46 -9.85
C SER A 99 -23.37 2.19 -10.81
N LEU A 100 -23.82 3.24 -11.48
CA LEU A 100 -24.94 3.18 -12.43
C LEU A 100 -24.57 3.99 -13.67
N ASN A 101 -24.71 3.40 -14.84
CA ASN A 101 -24.71 4.13 -16.09
C ASN A 101 -26.13 4.70 -16.30
N VAL A 102 -26.31 5.97 -15.89
CA VAL A 102 -27.63 6.67 -15.93
C VAL A 102 -28.13 6.77 -17.38
N ILE A 103 -27.21 7.16 -18.26
CA ILE A 103 -27.37 7.11 -19.73
C ILE A 103 -26.05 6.56 -20.31
N LYS A 104 -26.00 6.33 -21.61
CA LYS A 104 -24.90 5.67 -22.32
C LYS A 104 -23.52 6.21 -21.91
N ASP A 105 -23.39 7.51 -21.70
CA ASP A 105 -22.10 8.18 -21.50
C ASP A 105 -21.99 8.88 -20.13
N LEU A 106 -22.99 8.71 -19.24
CA LEU A 106 -23.03 9.29 -17.90
C LEU A 106 -23.04 8.21 -16.84
N LYS A 107 -21.98 8.16 -16.05
CA LYS A 107 -21.79 7.21 -14.94
C LYS A 107 -21.86 7.92 -13.59
N LEU A 108 -22.68 7.42 -12.69
CA LEU A 108 -22.74 7.79 -11.28
C LEU A 108 -22.14 6.66 -10.45
N SER A 109 -21.23 6.99 -9.54
CA SER A 109 -20.67 6.05 -8.55
C SER A 109 -20.90 6.60 -7.17
N LEU A 110 -21.33 5.75 -6.24
CA LEU A 110 -21.62 6.10 -4.86
C LEU A 110 -20.97 5.08 -3.93
N GLU A 111 -20.38 5.57 -2.84
CA GLU A 111 -19.86 4.74 -1.75
C GLU A 111 -20.32 5.34 -0.42
N TYR A 112 -20.74 4.48 0.49
CA TYR A 112 -21.09 4.84 1.84
C TYR A 112 -20.48 3.85 2.82
N GLY A 113 -19.89 4.38 3.90
CA GLY A 113 -19.27 3.62 4.96
C GLY A 113 -19.81 4.04 6.32
N LEU A 114 -20.15 3.06 7.15
CA LEU A 114 -20.53 3.24 8.54
C LEU A 114 -19.52 2.47 9.40
N SER A 115 -18.91 3.14 10.37
CA SER A 115 -18.10 2.49 11.40
C SER A 115 -18.75 2.64 12.77
N ILE A 116 -19.02 1.53 13.41
CA ILE A 116 -19.51 1.44 14.78
C ILE A 116 -18.31 1.06 15.65
N MET A 117 -17.80 2.00 16.43
CA MET A 117 -16.59 1.85 17.21
C MET A 117 -16.95 1.78 18.71
N GLN A 118 -16.40 0.80 19.39
CA GLN A 118 -16.39 0.72 20.83
C GLN A 118 -14.93 0.86 21.28
N ARG A 119 -14.59 2.02 21.82
CA ARG A 119 -13.20 2.37 22.18
C ARG A 119 -12.71 1.67 23.44
N ASP A 120 -13.63 1.23 24.28
CA ASP A 120 -13.36 0.38 25.43
C ASP A 120 -14.46 -0.69 25.54
N LEU A 121 -14.08 -1.94 25.36
CA LEU A 121 -15.02 -3.07 25.44
C LEU A 121 -15.58 -3.34 26.85
N ARG A 122 -15.01 -2.73 27.89
CA ARG A 122 -15.51 -2.80 29.28
C ARG A 122 -16.73 -1.90 29.49
N VAL A 123 -16.90 -0.89 28.61
CA VAL A 123 -18.01 0.07 28.65
C VAL A 123 -18.95 -0.19 27.49
N LYS A 124 -20.26 -0.03 27.68
CA LYS A 124 -21.27 -0.26 26.62
C LYS A 124 -21.39 0.88 25.59
N GLU A 125 -20.58 1.93 25.73
CA GLU A 125 -20.65 3.09 24.87
C GLU A 125 -20.13 2.76 23.45
N LYS A 126 -20.88 3.21 22.43
CA LYS A 126 -20.54 3.04 21.02
C LYS A 126 -20.61 4.38 20.30
N SER A 127 -19.66 4.63 19.43
CA SER A 127 -19.62 5.78 18.55
C SER A 127 -19.90 5.36 17.10
N TYR A 128 -20.61 6.23 16.37
CA TYR A 128 -21.01 5.98 14.99
C TYR A 128 -20.36 7.02 14.08
N TYR A 129 -19.63 6.58 13.08
CA TYR A 129 -18.91 7.43 12.17
C TYR A 129 -19.27 7.10 10.73
N HIS A 130 -19.37 8.12 9.88
CA HIS A 130 -19.86 8.02 8.52
C HIS A 130 -18.79 8.47 7.52
N ALA A 131 -18.72 7.79 6.39
CA ALA A 131 -17.95 8.19 5.23
C ALA A 131 -18.85 8.11 4.01
N PHE A 132 -18.76 9.10 3.13
CA PHE A 132 -19.54 9.17 1.90
C PHE A 132 -18.67 9.66 0.76
N LYS A 133 -18.84 9.02 -0.41
CA LYS A 133 -18.21 9.44 -1.66
C LYS A 133 -19.20 9.33 -2.80
N ALA A 134 -19.21 10.34 -3.68
CA ALA A 134 -20.01 10.38 -4.89
C ALA A 134 -19.17 10.90 -6.05
N ASP A 135 -19.18 10.21 -7.17
CA ASP A 135 -18.51 10.60 -8.41
C ASP A 135 -19.52 10.55 -9.56
N LEU A 136 -19.59 11.64 -10.32
CA LEU A 136 -20.37 11.73 -11.56
C LEU A 136 -19.42 11.97 -12.71
N ALA A 137 -19.43 11.13 -13.74
CA ALA A 137 -18.54 11.22 -14.88
C ALA A 137 -19.32 11.17 -16.19
N TYR A 138 -19.04 12.10 -17.09
CA TYR A 138 -19.61 12.19 -18.44
C TYR A 138 -18.53 12.04 -19.49
N SER A 139 -18.75 11.11 -20.42
CA SER A 139 -17.80 10.78 -21.49
C SER A 139 -18.32 11.30 -22.83
N PHE A 140 -17.49 12.02 -23.58
CA PHE A 140 -17.83 12.56 -24.90
C PHE A 140 -16.58 12.70 -25.78
N LEU A 141 -16.67 12.31 -27.04
CA LEU A 141 -15.59 12.46 -28.03
C LEU A 141 -14.20 12.05 -27.53
N GLY A 142 -14.13 10.97 -26.75
CA GLY A 142 -12.86 10.49 -26.17
C GLY A 142 -12.36 11.26 -24.95
N ASN A 143 -13.13 12.23 -24.45
CA ASN A 143 -12.91 12.92 -23.18
C ASN A 143 -13.82 12.36 -22.11
N THR A 144 -13.40 12.41 -20.85
CA THR A 144 -14.26 12.20 -19.70
C THR A 144 -14.07 13.37 -18.75
N ILE A 145 -15.17 14.04 -18.39
CA ILE A 145 -15.19 15.07 -17.35
C ILE A 145 -16.03 14.54 -16.20
N GLY A 146 -15.58 14.73 -14.98
CA GLY A 146 -16.30 14.27 -13.81
C GLY A 146 -16.21 15.25 -12.64
N ILE A 147 -17.16 15.11 -11.73
CA ILE A 147 -17.20 15.82 -10.45
C ILE A 147 -17.19 14.76 -9.37
N GLY A 148 -16.30 14.91 -8.38
CA GLY A 148 -16.21 14.05 -7.22
C GLY A 148 -16.48 14.83 -5.93
N TYR A 149 -17.18 14.21 -5.00
CA TYR A 149 -17.36 14.71 -3.64
C TYR A 149 -17.10 13.58 -2.66
N GLU A 150 -16.33 13.87 -1.61
CA GLU A 150 -16.02 12.94 -0.55
C GLU A 150 -16.09 13.65 0.80
N ARG A 151 -16.69 12.99 1.79
CA ARG A 151 -16.76 13.46 3.16
C ARG A 151 -16.53 12.30 4.13
N ILE A 152 -15.61 12.50 5.05
CA ILE A 152 -15.32 11.54 6.12
C ILE A 152 -15.49 12.26 7.45
N SER A 153 -16.34 11.72 8.31
CA SER A 153 -16.64 12.28 9.63
C SER A 153 -15.40 12.42 10.49
N PRO A 154 -15.37 13.40 11.40
CA PRO A 154 -14.39 13.46 12.48
C PRO A 154 -14.33 12.12 13.23
N ASP A 155 -13.12 11.74 13.65
CA ASP A 155 -12.87 10.49 14.40
C ASP A 155 -13.28 9.19 13.69
N TYR A 156 -13.60 9.21 12.39
CA TYR A 156 -13.86 7.99 11.64
C TYR A 156 -12.64 7.06 11.75
N GLU A 157 -12.85 5.90 12.31
CA GLU A 157 -11.82 4.89 12.55
C GLU A 157 -12.40 3.51 12.22
N THR A 158 -11.61 2.63 11.65
CA THR A 158 -11.93 1.20 11.51
C THR A 158 -10.72 0.36 11.90
N LEU A 159 -10.94 -0.73 12.62
CA LEU A 159 -9.88 -1.65 13.02
C LEU A 159 -9.39 -2.54 11.86
N GLY A 160 -9.99 -2.42 10.68
CA GLY A 160 -9.54 -3.05 9.43
C GLY A 160 -8.52 -2.25 8.65
N ALA A 161 -8.14 -1.06 9.12
CA ALA A 161 -7.11 -0.24 8.51
C ALA A 161 -6.10 0.20 9.55
N TYR A 162 -4.82 0.24 9.22
CA TYR A 162 -3.78 0.76 10.12
C TYR A 162 -3.92 2.25 10.37
N TYR A 163 -4.30 2.95 9.33
CA TYR A 163 -4.48 4.38 9.37
C TYR A 163 -5.67 4.77 8.48
N PHE A 164 -6.41 5.75 8.90
CA PHE A 164 -7.52 6.31 8.15
C PHE A 164 -7.51 7.83 8.30
N ASN A 165 -7.49 8.53 7.16
CA ASN A 165 -7.71 9.97 7.17
C ASN A 165 -9.17 10.26 7.44
N ASN A 166 -9.44 11.08 8.43
CA ASN A 166 -10.77 11.48 8.80
C ASN A 166 -10.87 13.00 8.96
N ASP A 167 -12.05 13.48 9.29
CA ASP A 167 -12.33 14.90 9.55
C ASP A 167 -12.03 15.79 8.35
N TYR A 168 -12.49 15.39 7.16
CA TYR A 168 -12.37 16.21 5.97
C TYR A 168 -13.53 16.03 5.00
N GLU A 169 -13.71 17.03 4.16
CA GLU A 169 -14.47 16.90 2.92
C GLU A 169 -13.68 17.51 1.75
N ASN A 170 -13.85 16.95 0.57
CA ASN A 170 -13.28 17.48 -0.64
C ASN A 170 -14.28 17.47 -1.80
N ALA A 171 -14.12 18.44 -2.70
CA ALA A 171 -14.83 18.51 -3.95
C ALA A 171 -13.79 18.64 -5.07
N THR A 172 -13.88 17.79 -6.07
CA THR A 172 -12.89 17.68 -7.15
C THR A 172 -13.54 17.75 -8.52
N LEU A 173 -12.83 18.32 -9.48
CA LEU A 173 -13.09 18.24 -10.90
C LEU A 173 -12.08 17.26 -11.50
N ASN A 174 -12.56 16.31 -12.27
CA ASN A 174 -11.76 15.28 -12.91
C ASN A 174 -11.84 15.43 -14.42
N TYR A 175 -10.72 15.22 -15.09
CA TYR A 175 -10.64 15.19 -16.53
C TYR A 175 -9.75 14.05 -16.99
N SER A 176 -10.18 13.28 -17.98
CA SER A 176 -9.32 12.30 -18.62
C SER A 176 -9.51 12.25 -20.12
N ARG A 177 -8.43 11.97 -20.84
CA ARG A 177 -8.43 11.82 -22.28
C ARG A 177 -7.27 10.97 -22.74
N ASN A 178 -7.53 10.19 -23.79
CA ASN A 178 -6.51 9.51 -24.57
C ASN A 178 -6.21 10.30 -25.86
N PHE A 179 -4.93 10.45 -26.15
CA PHE A 179 -4.42 11.15 -27.32
C PHE A 179 -3.64 10.20 -28.22
N PHE A 180 -3.48 10.57 -29.49
CA PHE A 180 -2.63 9.88 -30.45
C PHE A 180 -2.94 8.37 -30.59
N LYS A 181 -4.22 8.00 -30.70
CA LYS A 181 -4.67 6.60 -30.76
C LYS A 181 -4.21 5.80 -29.54
N ASP A 182 -4.51 6.30 -28.35
CA ASP A 182 -4.19 5.72 -27.04
C ASP A 182 -2.70 5.64 -26.67
N ARG A 183 -1.83 6.33 -27.42
CA ARG A 183 -0.40 6.38 -27.10
C ARG A 183 -0.07 7.28 -25.92
N LEU A 184 -0.90 8.25 -25.62
CA LEU A 184 -0.80 9.11 -24.45
C LEU A 184 -2.14 9.14 -23.73
N SER A 185 -2.16 8.65 -22.50
CA SER A 185 -3.30 8.74 -21.59
C SER A 185 -3.03 9.78 -20.50
N LEU A 186 -3.93 10.74 -20.36
CA LEU A 186 -3.87 11.79 -19.37
C LEU A 186 -5.11 11.70 -18.46
N ALA A 187 -4.91 11.67 -17.15
CA ALA A 187 -5.98 11.81 -16.17
C ALA A 187 -5.56 12.86 -15.13
N LEU A 188 -6.37 13.88 -14.98
CA LEU A 188 -6.17 15.01 -14.06
C LEU A 188 -7.32 15.06 -13.07
N SER A 189 -7.02 15.38 -11.83
CA SER A 189 -7.99 15.71 -10.80
C SER A 189 -7.51 16.93 -10.05
N GLY A 190 -8.41 17.87 -9.77
CA GLY A 190 -8.10 19.06 -9.01
C GLY A 190 -9.30 19.53 -8.21
N GLY A 191 -9.07 20.00 -6.99
CA GLY A 191 -10.18 20.40 -6.14
C GLY A 191 -9.75 21.09 -4.86
N VAL A 192 -10.69 21.28 -3.98
CA VAL A 192 -10.50 21.90 -2.68
C VAL A 192 -10.90 20.93 -1.58
N GLN A 193 -10.05 20.85 -0.57
CA GLN A 193 -10.31 20.10 0.64
C GLN A 193 -10.38 21.05 1.84
N ARG A 194 -11.30 20.78 2.73
CA ARG A 194 -11.36 21.40 4.05
C ARG A 194 -11.39 20.34 5.13
N ASP A 195 -10.75 20.62 6.24
CA ASP A 195 -10.79 19.83 7.48
C ASP A 195 -11.60 20.55 8.58
N ASP A 196 -11.55 19.99 9.77
CA ASP A 196 -12.26 20.51 10.94
C ASP A 196 -13.77 20.63 10.74
N LEU A 197 -14.39 19.52 10.35
CA LEU A 197 -15.83 19.46 10.12
C LEU A 197 -16.64 19.63 11.41
N ALA A 198 -16.05 19.32 12.58
CA ALA A 198 -16.65 19.52 13.90
C ALA A 198 -16.42 20.91 14.48
N GLY A 199 -15.55 21.74 13.89
CA GLY A 199 -15.23 23.07 14.39
C GLY A 199 -14.46 23.08 15.73
N GLN A 200 -13.68 22.03 15.98
CA GLN A 200 -12.98 21.84 17.26
C GLN A 200 -11.49 22.23 17.21
N LYS A 201 -10.94 22.43 16.00
CA LYS A 201 -9.54 22.84 15.82
C LYS A 201 -9.41 24.35 15.94
N GLN A 202 -8.29 24.82 16.45
CA GLN A 202 -8.00 26.25 16.54
C GLN A 202 -7.90 26.93 15.16
N GLU A 203 -7.50 26.17 14.13
CA GLU A 203 -7.41 26.64 12.75
C GLU A 203 -8.03 25.64 11.78
N ARG A 204 -8.93 26.11 10.92
CA ARG A 204 -9.45 25.34 9.79
C ARG A 204 -8.46 25.39 8.64
N ASN A 205 -8.03 24.23 8.14
CA ASN A 205 -7.20 24.18 6.97
C ASN A 205 -8.05 23.99 5.71
N LYS A 206 -7.90 24.93 4.77
CA LYS A 206 -8.36 24.76 3.40
C LYS A 206 -7.15 24.60 2.52
N ARG A 207 -7.12 23.57 1.71
CA ARG A 207 -6.01 23.32 0.80
C ARG A 207 -6.51 22.92 -0.57
N PHE A 208 -5.69 23.22 -1.57
CA PHE A 208 -5.84 22.63 -2.89
C PHE A 208 -5.36 21.18 -2.86
N VAL A 209 -6.11 20.29 -3.48
CA VAL A 209 -5.77 18.88 -3.66
C VAL A 209 -5.84 18.56 -5.15
N GLY A 210 -4.94 17.70 -5.61
CA GLY A 210 -4.93 17.35 -7.01
C GLY A 210 -4.08 16.13 -7.31
N SER A 211 -4.36 15.51 -8.45
CA SER A 211 -3.54 14.42 -8.99
C SER A 211 -3.44 14.53 -10.50
N ALA A 212 -2.32 14.04 -11.02
CA ALA A 212 -2.09 13.87 -12.44
C ALA A 212 -1.51 12.49 -12.70
N ASN A 213 -2.12 11.74 -13.61
CA ASN A 213 -1.60 10.48 -14.10
C ASN A 213 -1.38 10.58 -15.59
N ILE A 214 -0.17 10.32 -16.03
CA ILE A 214 0.27 10.39 -17.43
C ILE A 214 0.87 9.04 -17.78
N ASN A 215 0.32 8.39 -18.82
CA ASN A 215 0.91 7.18 -19.40
C ASN A 215 1.24 7.45 -20.86
N PHE A 216 2.49 7.21 -21.23
CA PHE A 216 2.99 7.41 -22.56
C PHE A 216 3.58 6.12 -23.12
N THR A 217 2.94 5.60 -24.17
CA THR A 217 3.32 4.36 -24.87
C THR A 217 3.35 4.64 -26.36
N PRO A 218 4.41 5.33 -26.86
CA PRO A 218 4.47 5.73 -28.28
C PRO A 218 4.57 4.53 -29.22
N ASN A 219 5.09 3.42 -28.74
CA ASN A 219 5.24 2.17 -29.48
C ASN A 219 5.37 0.98 -28.51
N ASP A 220 5.42 -0.24 -29.03
CA ASP A 220 5.50 -1.48 -28.24
C ASP A 220 6.82 -1.65 -27.46
N LYS A 221 7.80 -0.79 -27.70
CA LYS A 221 9.12 -0.88 -27.07
C LYS A 221 9.29 0.05 -25.87
N PHE A 222 8.49 1.09 -25.78
CA PHE A 222 8.67 2.12 -24.75
C PHE A 222 7.37 2.42 -24.02
N THR A 223 7.44 2.43 -22.71
CA THR A 223 6.35 2.87 -21.84
C THR A 223 6.90 3.74 -20.72
N ALA A 224 6.32 4.89 -20.50
CA ALA A 224 6.61 5.76 -19.39
C ALA A 224 5.31 6.12 -18.65
N SER A 225 5.33 6.09 -17.33
CA SER A 225 4.22 6.54 -16.52
C SER A 225 4.69 7.51 -15.44
N ILE A 226 3.91 8.54 -15.20
CA ILE A 226 4.11 9.53 -14.14
C ILE A 226 2.80 9.67 -13.38
N SER A 227 2.86 9.53 -12.08
CA SER A 227 1.75 9.78 -11.16
C SER A 227 2.18 10.82 -10.15
N ILE A 228 1.43 11.91 -10.07
CA ILE A 228 1.64 13.00 -9.12
C ILE A 228 0.39 13.12 -8.28
N SER A 229 0.52 13.21 -6.96
CA SER A 229 -0.62 13.38 -6.08
C SER A 229 -0.25 14.29 -4.91
N SER A 230 -1.10 15.27 -4.66
CA SER A 230 -1.12 16.05 -3.41
C SER A 230 -2.27 15.61 -2.50
N TYR A 231 -2.85 14.47 -2.77
CA TYR A 231 -3.89 13.83 -1.99
C TYR A 231 -3.31 13.02 -0.84
N GLN A 232 -4.04 13.00 0.26
CA GLN A 232 -3.92 11.96 1.27
C GLN A 232 -4.60 10.65 0.77
N ALA A 233 -4.20 10.15 -0.37
CA ALA A 233 -4.61 8.82 -0.76
C ALA A 233 -3.64 7.83 -0.11
N HIS A 234 -4.12 7.03 0.84
CA HIS A 234 -3.43 5.83 1.26
C HIS A 234 -3.31 4.88 0.05
N ARG A 235 -2.30 5.10 -0.73
CA ARG A 235 -1.74 4.05 -1.54
C ARG A 235 -0.59 3.48 -0.73
N ASN A 236 -0.75 2.29 -0.17
CA ASN A 236 0.38 1.46 0.22
C ASN A 236 1.19 1.20 -1.05
N ILE A 237 2.09 2.11 -1.36
CA ILE A 237 3.12 1.87 -2.34
C ILE A 237 4.10 0.96 -1.62
N LYS A 238 3.86 -0.35 -1.69
CA LYS A 238 4.92 -1.33 -1.44
C LYS A 238 5.96 -1.06 -2.50
N SER A 239 6.93 -0.25 -2.13
CA SER A 239 8.12 -0.07 -2.91
C SER A 239 8.78 -1.43 -3.06
N SER A 240 9.32 -1.72 -4.23
CA SER A 240 10.21 -2.87 -4.42
C SER A 240 11.44 -2.82 -3.50
N PHE A 241 11.58 -1.75 -2.72
CA PHE A 241 12.66 -1.48 -1.78
C PHE A 241 12.27 -1.69 -0.30
N ASP A 242 11.02 -2.05 0.01
CA ASP A 242 10.60 -2.23 1.40
C ASP A 242 11.47 -3.25 2.13
N TYR A 243 11.88 -4.32 1.42
CA TYR A 243 12.79 -5.33 1.96
C TYR A 243 14.20 -4.79 2.30
N ILE A 244 14.63 -3.67 1.71
CA ILE A 244 15.93 -3.05 1.98
C ILE A 244 15.88 -2.20 3.25
N ASN A 245 14.72 -1.60 3.50
CA ASN A 245 14.51 -0.65 4.59
C ASN A 245 13.95 -1.32 5.85
N GLU A 246 13.45 -2.55 5.77
CA GLU A 246 13.00 -3.32 6.93
C GLU A 246 14.15 -3.53 7.92
N ARG A 247 14.03 -2.97 9.12
CA ARG A 247 15.00 -3.16 10.20
C ARG A 247 14.92 -4.53 10.82
N THR A 248 13.73 -5.10 10.86
CA THR A 248 13.48 -6.50 11.22
C THR A 248 12.31 -7.04 10.39
N PRO A 249 12.14 -8.38 10.24
CA PRO A 249 10.99 -8.98 9.59
C PRO A 249 9.65 -8.65 10.25
N TYR A 250 9.68 -8.08 11.45
CA TYR A 250 8.52 -7.72 12.27
C TYR A 250 8.31 -6.20 12.36
N GLU A 251 9.29 -5.40 12.00
CA GLU A 251 9.14 -3.96 11.82
C GLU A 251 8.57 -3.73 10.42
N ASN A 252 7.24 -3.71 10.34
CA ASN A 252 6.58 -3.09 9.21
C ASN A 252 6.95 -1.61 9.19
N LEU A 253 7.57 -1.14 8.12
CA LEU A 253 7.72 0.30 7.86
C LEU A 253 6.36 1.01 7.77
N ASP A 254 5.27 0.27 7.61
CA ASP A 254 3.90 0.73 7.76
C ASP A 254 3.59 1.32 9.15
N THR A 255 4.46 1.10 10.15
CA THR A 255 4.36 1.75 11.47
C THR A 255 4.99 3.14 11.52
N LEU A 256 5.59 3.62 10.47
CA LEU A 256 5.83 5.04 10.33
C LEU A 256 4.47 5.73 10.37
N ARG A 257 4.17 6.35 11.50
CA ARG A 257 2.96 7.13 11.73
C ARG A 257 2.97 8.35 10.81
N PHE A 258 2.61 8.14 9.54
CA PHE A 258 2.40 9.23 8.60
C PHE A 258 1.09 9.93 8.96
N ILE A 259 1.21 11.00 9.70
CA ILE A 259 0.06 11.79 10.10
C ILE A 259 -0.53 12.55 8.90
N GLN A 260 0.27 12.83 7.85
CA GLN A 260 -0.24 13.34 6.57
C GLN A 260 0.77 13.10 5.44
N LEU A 261 0.44 12.30 4.42
CA LEU A 261 1.10 12.37 3.12
C LEU A 261 0.61 13.61 2.39
N ASN A 262 1.48 14.58 2.16
CA ASN A 262 1.09 15.82 1.50
C ASN A 262 1.32 15.77 0.00
N ASN A 263 2.40 15.12 -0.45
CA ASN A 263 2.76 15.03 -1.87
C ASN A 263 3.41 13.70 -2.18
N SER A 264 3.08 13.13 -3.34
CA SER A 264 3.79 11.99 -3.91
C SER A 264 4.03 12.18 -5.41
N ILE A 265 5.15 11.70 -5.88
CA ILE A 265 5.50 11.61 -7.30
C ILE A 265 6.05 10.21 -7.53
N ASP A 266 5.47 9.49 -8.47
CA ASP A 266 5.91 8.16 -8.88
C ASP A 266 6.15 8.16 -10.39
N MET A 267 7.31 7.69 -10.80
CA MET A 267 7.71 7.61 -12.20
C MET A 267 8.18 6.19 -12.49
N ASN A 268 7.71 5.63 -13.59
CA ASN A 268 8.18 4.35 -14.09
C ASN A 268 8.47 4.47 -15.58
N LEU A 269 9.59 3.89 -15.99
CA LEU A 269 10.03 3.82 -17.36
C LEU A 269 10.38 2.37 -17.69
N ASN A 270 9.93 1.91 -18.84
CA ASN A 270 10.28 0.59 -19.37
C ASN A 270 10.63 0.74 -20.85
N TRP A 271 11.82 0.31 -21.21
CA TRP A 271 12.32 0.40 -22.57
C TRP A 271 12.88 -0.94 -23.02
N ARG A 272 12.21 -1.57 -23.98
CA ARG A 272 12.68 -2.77 -24.66
C ARG A 272 13.68 -2.39 -25.74
N LEU A 273 14.96 -2.50 -25.43
CA LEU A 273 16.07 -2.11 -26.30
C LEU A 273 16.22 -3.05 -27.49
N ARG A 274 16.05 -4.35 -27.23
CA ARG A 274 16.15 -5.42 -28.23
C ARG A 274 15.08 -6.46 -27.98
N ASN A 275 14.52 -6.97 -29.06
CA ASN A 275 13.60 -8.10 -29.01
C ASN A 275 13.89 -8.99 -30.22
N SER A 276 14.47 -10.16 -29.98
CA SER A 276 14.73 -11.18 -31.00
C SER A 276 14.10 -12.50 -30.57
N GLU A 277 14.06 -13.48 -31.44
CA GLU A 277 13.54 -14.81 -31.13
C GLU A 277 14.29 -15.49 -29.99
N THR A 278 15.58 -15.16 -29.83
CA THR A 278 16.45 -15.80 -28.83
C THR A 278 16.61 -14.97 -27.55
N GLN A 279 16.52 -13.65 -27.63
CA GLN A 279 16.80 -12.75 -26.50
C GLN A 279 15.95 -11.50 -26.54
N SER A 280 15.51 -11.06 -25.34
CA SER A 280 14.91 -9.77 -25.11
C SER A 280 15.74 -8.99 -24.09
N HIS A 281 15.99 -7.71 -24.37
CA HIS A 281 16.75 -6.80 -23.50
C HIS A 281 15.85 -5.66 -23.09
N THR A 282 15.66 -5.48 -21.78
CA THR A 282 14.77 -4.45 -21.24
C THR A 282 15.52 -3.62 -20.21
N LEU A 283 15.47 -2.30 -20.38
CA LEU A 283 15.88 -1.32 -19.38
C LEU A 283 14.64 -0.80 -18.69
N SER A 284 14.60 -0.89 -17.37
CA SER A 284 13.56 -0.28 -16.55
C SER A 284 14.16 0.67 -15.53
N ALA A 285 13.49 1.80 -15.29
CA ALA A 285 13.84 2.73 -14.24
C ALA A 285 12.58 3.13 -13.48
N ASN A 286 12.71 3.30 -12.19
CA ASN A 286 11.66 3.81 -11.34
C ASN A 286 12.19 4.89 -10.40
N ALA A 287 11.37 5.88 -10.12
CA ALA A 287 11.62 6.90 -9.13
C ALA A 287 10.35 7.15 -8.35
N SER A 288 10.46 7.24 -7.04
CA SER A 288 9.36 7.68 -6.19
C SER A 288 9.84 8.73 -5.20
N TYR A 289 9.00 9.73 -4.97
CA TYR A 289 9.19 10.76 -3.97
C TYR A 289 7.90 10.89 -3.17
N GLN A 290 8.03 10.88 -1.86
CA GLN A 290 6.91 11.08 -0.95
C GLN A 290 7.32 12.05 0.13
N GLU A 291 6.46 13.01 0.41
CA GLU A 291 6.65 13.99 1.48
C GLU A 291 5.44 13.94 2.41
N ALA A 292 5.71 13.76 3.69
CA ALA A 292 4.73 13.89 4.75
C ALA A 292 5.16 14.99 5.69
N ALA A 293 4.27 15.92 5.98
CA ALA A 293 4.52 16.99 6.92
C ALA A 293 3.26 17.26 7.74
N ASP A 294 3.45 17.48 9.03
CA ASP A 294 2.42 18.08 9.86
C ASP A 294 2.49 19.58 9.70
N LYS A 295 1.43 20.18 9.15
CA LYS A 295 1.31 21.62 8.97
C LYS A 295 0.30 22.16 9.97
N GLN A 296 0.73 23.10 10.80
CA GLN A 296 -0.17 23.96 11.55
C GLN A 296 -0.25 25.31 10.83
N GLY A 297 -1.38 25.56 10.19
CA GLY A 297 -1.57 26.73 9.33
C GLY A 297 -0.60 26.73 8.12
N ARG A 298 0.22 27.78 7.98
CA ARG A 298 1.24 27.91 6.92
C ARG A 298 2.61 27.35 7.28
N TYR A 299 2.83 26.93 8.52
CA TYR A 299 4.13 26.49 9.02
C TYR A 299 4.20 24.97 9.10
N ILE A 300 5.30 24.41 8.61
CA ILE A 300 5.65 23.01 8.83
C ILE A 300 6.26 22.93 10.24
N MET A 301 5.69 22.08 11.12
CA MET A 301 6.23 21.87 12.45
C MET A 301 7.65 21.29 12.35
N PRO A 302 8.66 21.96 12.94
CA PRO A 302 10.02 21.47 12.91
C PRO A 302 10.13 20.08 13.55
N GLY A 303 10.60 19.10 12.80
CA GLY A 303 10.72 17.70 13.24
C GLY A 303 9.67 16.75 12.72
N ASN A 304 8.54 17.24 12.17
CA ASN A 304 7.47 16.40 11.63
C ASN A 304 7.54 16.24 10.10
N LEU A 305 8.54 16.83 9.46
CA LEU A 305 8.77 16.62 8.03
C LEU A 305 9.48 15.30 7.80
N THR A 306 8.86 14.45 7.00
CA THR A 306 9.42 13.18 6.54
C THR A 306 9.42 13.16 5.02
N ARG A 307 10.53 12.78 4.42
CA ARG A 307 10.69 12.63 2.98
C ARG A 307 11.27 11.27 2.66
N PHE A 308 10.69 10.61 1.68
CA PHE A 308 11.20 9.37 1.12
C PHE A 308 11.46 9.57 -0.36
N MET A 309 12.63 9.18 -0.80
CA MET A 309 13.00 9.16 -2.22
C MET A 309 13.59 7.80 -2.53
N ASN A 310 13.00 7.10 -3.50
CA ASN A 310 13.52 5.84 -3.98
C ASN A 310 13.82 5.96 -5.47
N LEU A 311 14.96 5.43 -5.87
CA LEU A 311 15.41 5.37 -7.25
C LEU A 311 15.85 3.94 -7.56
N GLY A 312 15.49 3.43 -8.73
CA GLY A 312 15.92 2.13 -9.19
C GLY A 312 16.17 2.13 -10.70
N ALA A 313 17.18 1.42 -11.12
CA ALA A 313 17.43 1.13 -12.52
C ALA A 313 17.78 -0.35 -12.64
N ASN A 314 17.16 -1.04 -13.61
CA ASN A 314 17.34 -2.46 -13.81
C ASN A 314 17.53 -2.74 -15.30
N TYR A 315 18.44 -3.62 -15.61
CA TYR A 315 18.64 -4.15 -16.93
C TYR A 315 18.40 -5.66 -16.94
N ALA A 316 17.39 -6.08 -17.69
CA ALA A 316 16.98 -7.47 -17.80
C ALA A 316 17.35 -8.06 -19.17
N ILE A 317 17.83 -9.27 -19.15
CA ILE A 317 18.07 -10.10 -20.34
C ILE A 317 17.23 -11.37 -20.17
N ASP A 318 16.29 -11.58 -21.09
CA ASP A 318 15.50 -12.82 -21.16
C ASP A 318 16.02 -13.70 -22.29
N PHE A 319 16.40 -14.91 -21.96
CA PHE A 319 16.82 -15.95 -22.91
C PHE A 319 15.62 -16.84 -23.23
N THR A 320 14.91 -16.52 -24.33
CA THR A 320 13.65 -17.17 -24.70
C THR A 320 13.77 -18.69 -24.85
N PRO A 321 14.81 -19.27 -25.53
CA PRO A 321 14.92 -20.70 -25.70
C PRO A 321 15.20 -21.46 -24.40
N LEU A 322 15.75 -20.76 -23.39
CA LEU A 322 16.11 -21.36 -22.12
C LEU A 322 15.05 -21.14 -21.05
N ASP A 323 14.01 -20.33 -21.35
CA ASP A 323 13.04 -19.87 -20.35
C ASP A 323 13.73 -19.33 -19.08
N PHE A 324 14.82 -18.59 -19.27
CA PHE A 324 15.70 -18.08 -18.23
C PHE A 324 15.88 -16.56 -18.36
N SER A 325 15.84 -15.86 -17.25
CA SER A 325 16.10 -14.42 -17.23
C SER A 325 17.10 -14.04 -16.15
N VAL A 326 17.88 -12.99 -16.47
CA VAL A 326 18.82 -12.35 -15.54
C VAL A 326 18.53 -10.87 -15.51
N THR A 327 18.37 -10.31 -14.33
CA THR A 327 18.19 -8.88 -14.13
C THR A 327 19.25 -8.36 -13.19
N ALA A 328 20.05 -7.41 -13.64
CA ALA A 328 20.99 -6.66 -12.81
C ALA A 328 20.44 -5.25 -12.58
N GLY A 329 20.52 -4.77 -11.36
CA GLY A 329 19.99 -3.47 -11.00
C GLY A 329 20.80 -2.76 -9.93
N ILE A 330 20.51 -1.48 -9.77
CA ILE A 330 20.98 -0.64 -8.68
C ILE A 330 19.78 0.07 -8.06
N ASN A 331 19.77 0.15 -6.74
CA ASN A 331 18.71 0.78 -5.98
C ASN A 331 19.30 1.81 -5.03
N ALA A 332 18.61 2.93 -4.85
CA ALA A 332 18.94 3.95 -3.86
C ALA A 332 17.65 4.37 -3.14
N SER A 333 17.68 4.40 -1.83
CA SER A 333 16.59 4.88 -0.97
C SER A 333 17.13 5.92 -0.03
N ASN A 334 16.56 7.11 -0.04
CA ASN A 334 16.93 8.21 0.84
C ASN A 334 15.75 8.59 1.73
N ASN A 335 15.93 8.41 3.04
CA ASN A 335 14.90 8.65 4.05
C ASN A 335 15.33 9.82 4.93
N TYR A 336 14.58 10.91 4.87
CA TYR A 336 14.74 12.05 5.76
C TYR A 336 13.60 12.06 6.77
N ALA A 337 13.92 11.86 8.05
CA ALA A 337 12.96 11.89 9.13
C ALA A 337 13.63 12.41 10.41
N SER A 338 12.91 13.17 11.24
CA SER A 338 13.41 13.68 12.53
C SER A 338 14.78 14.36 12.41
N ARG A 339 14.99 15.16 11.34
CA ARG A 339 16.24 15.86 10.99
C ARG A 339 17.44 14.95 10.65
N LYS A 340 17.22 13.66 10.50
CA LYS A 340 18.22 12.69 10.07
C LYS A 340 18.00 12.32 8.62
N ASN A 341 19.10 12.17 7.90
CA ASN A 341 19.08 11.76 6.49
C ASN A 341 19.81 10.43 6.35
N VAL A 342 19.09 9.39 6.01
CA VAL A 342 19.60 8.02 5.87
C VAL A 342 19.52 7.60 4.41
N LEU A 343 20.68 7.39 3.80
CA LEU A 343 20.80 6.89 2.43
C LEU A 343 21.15 5.40 2.46
N THR A 344 20.37 4.59 1.76
CA THR A 344 20.68 3.19 1.49
C THR A 344 20.85 3.00 -0.02
N ILE A 345 21.97 2.46 -0.45
CA ILE A 345 22.26 2.23 -1.87
C ILE A 345 22.92 0.87 -2.05
N GLY A 346 22.61 0.20 -3.15
CA GLY A 346 23.29 -1.05 -3.50
C GLY A 346 22.77 -1.74 -4.75
N PRO A 347 23.57 -2.68 -5.28
CA PRO A 347 23.21 -3.52 -6.42
C PRO A 347 22.26 -4.65 -6.03
N THR A 348 21.49 -5.10 -7.02
CA THR A 348 20.68 -6.32 -6.99
C THR A 348 20.94 -7.17 -8.22
N LEU A 349 20.90 -8.48 -8.03
CA LEU A 349 20.94 -9.46 -9.10
C LEU A 349 19.82 -10.45 -8.92
N THR A 350 18.98 -10.61 -9.93
CA THR A 350 17.89 -11.58 -9.93
C THR A 350 18.07 -12.53 -11.09
N CYS A 351 18.02 -13.84 -10.80
CA CYS A 351 17.95 -14.89 -11.81
C CYS A 351 16.61 -15.59 -11.67
N SER A 352 15.90 -15.81 -12.77
CA SER A 352 14.66 -16.58 -12.74
C SER A 352 14.59 -17.59 -13.89
N LYS A 353 13.88 -18.68 -13.67
CA LYS A 353 13.71 -19.75 -14.64
C LYS A 353 12.31 -20.32 -14.60
N HIS A 354 11.78 -20.61 -15.78
CA HIS A 354 10.56 -21.37 -15.93
C HIS A 354 10.90 -22.83 -16.23
N LEU A 355 10.24 -23.74 -15.54
CA LEU A 355 10.44 -25.19 -15.65
C LEU A 355 9.09 -25.88 -15.91
N PHE A 356 9.12 -27.14 -16.36
CA PHE A 356 7.93 -27.96 -16.59
C PHE A 356 6.89 -27.28 -17.49
N LYS A 357 7.31 -26.84 -18.69
CA LYS A 357 6.45 -26.10 -19.63
C LYS A 357 5.79 -24.86 -18.99
N LYS A 358 6.58 -24.12 -18.18
CA LYS A 358 6.16 -22.91 -17.45
C LYS A 358 5.19 -23.17 -16.28
N ALA A 359 5.00 -24.43 -15.88
CA ALA A 359 4.21 -24.75 -14.70
C ALA A 359 4.90 -24.34 -13.40
N LEU A 360 6.23 -24.36 -13.35
CA LEU A 360 7.04 -23.91 -12.22
C LEU A 360 7.86 -22.69 -12.63
N THR A 361 7.69 -21.60 -11.90
CA THR A 361 8.57 -20.43 -11.96
C THR A 361 9.38 -20.38 -10.68
N THR A 362 10.70 -20.31 -10.78
CA THR A 362 11.58 -20.16 -9.61
C THR A 362 12.59 -19.05 -9.86
N GLY A 363 13.00 -18.35 -8.81
CA GLY A 363 13.97 -17.29 -8.91
C GLY A 363 14.75 -17.08 -7.62
N LEU A 364 15.95 -16.54 -7.78
CA LEU A 364 16.84 -16.14 -6.71
C LEU A 364 17.21 -14.67 -6.92
N THR A 365 16.99 -13.86 -5.89
CA THR A 365 17.40 -12.45 -5.83
C THR A 365 18.46 -12.29 -4.76
N LEU A 366 19.58 -11.69 -5.13
CA LEU A 366 20.65 -11.30 -4.23
C LEU A 366 20.76 -9.79 -4.21
N SER A 367 20.94 -9.18 -3.04
CA SER A 367 21.25 -7.77 -2.94
C SER A 367 22.28 -7.48 -1.87
N PHE A 368 23.07 -6.47 -2.14
CA PHE A 368 24.05 -5.90 -1.22
C PHE A 368 23.78 -4.42 -1.09
N ASN A 369 23.49 -3.95 0.12
CA ASN A 369 23.13 -2.56 0.34
C ASN A 369 23.98 -1.97 1.45
N GLN A 370 24.38 -0.71 1.27
CA GLN A 370 25.09 0.07 2.28
C GLN A 370 24.21 1.22 2.74
N THR A 371 24.01 1.30 4.03
CA THR A 371 23.27 2.38 4.69
C THR A 371 24.22 3.38 5.31
N GLN A 372 23.97 4.66 5.06
CA GLN A 372 24.78 5.80 5.52
C GLN A 372 23.89 6.86 6.17
N GLU A 373 24.37 7.51 7.22
CA GLU A 373 23.78 8.70 7.84
C GLU A 373 24.84 9.81 7.86
N ALA A 374 24.54 10.98 7.29
CA ALA A 374 25.45 12.11 7.21
C ALA A 374 26.86 11.74 6.67
N GLY A 375 26.93 10.84 5.68
CA GLY A 375 28.17 10.37 5.07
C GLY A 375 28.92 9.29 5.88
N ARG A 376 28.44 8.92 7.06
CA ARG A 376 29.03 7.84 7.87
C ARG A 376 28.29 6.53 7.58
N LYS A 377 29.03 5.46 7.37
CA LYS A 377 28.46 4.13 7.19
C LYS A 377 27.83 3.67 8.50
N LEU A 378 26.54 3.31 8.46
CA LEU A 378 25.80 2.76 9.60
C LEU A 378 25.75 1.24 9.55
N ALA A 379 25.43 0.69 8.38
CA ALA A 379 25.20 -0.72 8.24
C ALA A 379 25.49 -1.20 6.80
N THR A 380 25.78 -2.50 6.71
CA THR A 380 25.76 -3.24 5.45
C THR A 380 24.72 -4.34 5.55
N ILE A 381 23.89 -4.48 4.52
CA ILE A 381 22.77 -5.41 4.47
C ILE A 381 22.96 -6.35 3.29
N TYR A 382 23.00 -7.64 3.56
CA TYR A 382 23.02 -8.71 2.57
C TYR A 382 21.67 -9.39 2.58
N ASN A 383 21.02 -9.48 1.42
CA ASN A 383 19.77 -10.21 1.28
C ASN A 383 19.90 -11.29 0.21
N ALA A 384 19.34 -12.45 0.51
CA ALA A 384 19.15 -13.53 -0.44
C ALA A 384 17.69 -13.98 -0.35
N ARG A 385 16.96 -13.90 -1.45
CA ARG A 385 15.56 -14.30 -1.51
C ARG A 385 15.35 -15.31 -2.63
N TRP A 386 14.90 -16.47 -2.26
CA TRP A 386 14.42 -17.47 -3.19
C TRP A 386 12.90 -17.49 -3.22
N HIS A 387 12.32 -17.70 -4.40
CA HIS A 387 10.89 -17.91 -4.55
C HIS A 387 10.62 -19.00 -5.58
N ALA A 388 9.52 -19.70 -5.41
CA ALA A 388 8.98 -20.67 -6.34
C ALA A 388 7.46 -20.55 -6.39
N SER A 389 6.91 -20.59 -7.61
CA SER A 389 5.48 -20.60 -7.87
C SER A 389 5.16 -21.77 -8.79
N TYR A 390 4.42 -22.74 -8.31
CA TYR A 390 4.07 -23.95 -9.04
C TYR A 390 2.56 -24.03 -9.28
N ARG A 391 2.17 -24.09 -10.55
CA ARG A 391 0.78 -24.29 -10.97
C ARG A 391 0.61 -25.72 -11.43
N PHE A 392 -0.27 -26.48 -10.80
CA PHE A 392 -0.57 -27.85 -11.14
C PHE A 392 -2.07 -28.09 -11.31
N LEU A 393 -2.42 -29.11 -12.09
CA LEU A 393 -3.82 -29.46 -12.40
C LEU A 393 -4.65 -28.26 -12.89
N LYS A 394 -4.03 -27.26 -13.52
CA LYS A 394 -4.62 -26.02 -14.08
C LYS A 394 -5.28 -25.08 -13.05
N ARG A 395 -5.70 -25.59 -11.91
CA ARG A 395 -6.49 -24.86 -10.89
C ARG A 395 -5.80 -24.65 -9.56
N HIS A 396 -4.69 -25.34 -9.33
CA HIS A 396 -3.96 -25.30 -8.07
C HIS A 396 -2.70 -24.46 -8.22
N GLY A 397 -2.46 -23.55 -7.29
CA GLY A 397 -1.25 -22.76 -7.20
C GLY A 397 -0.59 -22.96 -5.83
N LEU A 398 0.70 -23.28 -5.83
CA LEU A 398 1.54 -23.34 -4.64
C LEU A 398 2.65 -22.32 -4.78
N ASN A 399 2.79 -21.41 -3.82
CA ASN A 399 3.87 -20.44 -3.79
C ASN A 399 4.69 -20.68 -2.52
N ALA A 400 5.99 -20.69 -2.66
CA ALA A 400 6.94 -20.77 -1.58
C ALA A 400 7.98 -19.66 -1.71
N SER A 401 8.37 -19.05 -0.61
CA SER A 401 9.50 -18.12 -0.58
C SER A 401 10.30 -18.27 0.69
N VAL A 402 11.61 -18.10 0.55
CA VAL A 402 12.57 -18.04 1.66
C VAL A 402 13.41 -16.79 1.48
N ALA A 403 13.48 -15.97 2.49
CA ALA A 403 14.29 -14.76 2.52
C ALA A 403 15.26 -14.82 3.70
N TYR A 404 16.53 -14.66 3.41
CA TYR A 404 17.60 -14.50 4.40
C TYR A 404 18.14 -13.07 4.34
N GLN A 405 18.23 -12.42 5.48
CA GLN A 405 18.83 -11.11 5.62
C GLN A 405 19.91 -11.16 6.70
N HIS A 406 21.07 -10.62 6.39
CA HIS A 406 22.13 -10.37 7.36
C HIS A 406 22.47 -8.88 7.38
N ARG A 407 22.41 -8.28 8.55
CA ARG A 407 22.74 -6.88 8.80
C ARG A 407 23.96 -6.77 9.67
N SER A 408 25.03 -6.20 9.13
CA SER A 408 26.27 -5.89 9.83
C SER A 408 26.29 -4.40 10.17
N LEU A 409 26.39 -4.05 11.43
CA LEU A 409 26.42 -2.69 11.93
C LEU A 409 27.86 -2.18 12.04
N SER A 410 28.06 -0.90 11.75
CA SER A 410 29.42 -0.31 11.77
C SER A 410 29.89 0.10 13.15
N GLU A 411 28.99 0.27 14.12
CA GLU A 411 29.33 0.56 15.51
C GLU A 411 29.52 -0.73 16.29
N ALA A 412 30.68 -0.86 16.95
CA ALA A 412 31.07 -2.04 17.71
C ALA A 412 30.18 -2.33 18.95
N THR A 413 29.40 -1.33 19.40
CA THR A 413 28.48 -1.44 20.53
C THR A 413 27.12 -2.07 20.14
N LEU A 414 26.83 -2.18 18.85
CA LEU A 414 25.59 -2.71 18.33
C LEU A 414 25.75 -4.14 17.80
N THR A 415 24.78 -4.99 18.06
CA THR A 415 24.82 -6.41 17.64
C THR A 415 24.38 -6.57 16.20
N ASN A 416 25.16 -7.33 15.40
CA ASN A 416 24.75 -7.77 14.08
C ASN A 416 23.49 -8.65 14.19
N SER A 417 22.62 -8.57 13.21
CA SER A 417 21.37 -9.35 13.18
C SER A 417 21.26 -10.18 11.93
N SER A 418 20.70 -11.37 12.07
CA SER A 418 20.34 -12.21 10.94
C SER A 418 18.90 -12.67 11.10
N SER A 419 18.17 -12.71 10.01
CA SER A 419 16.80 -13.20 9.98
C SER A 419 16.57 -14.15 8.82
N LEU A 420 15.78 -15.18 9.06
CA LEU A 420 15.29 -16.09 8.04
C LEU A 420 13.76 -16.09 8.09
N THR A 421 13.15 -15.78 6.97
CA THR A 421 11.70 -15.76 6.84
C THR A 421 11.29 -16.74 5.74
N SER A 422 10.33 -17.61 6.03
CA SER A 422 9.75 -18.52 5.05
C SER A 422 8.24 -18.33 4.98
N GLN A 423 7.70 -18.42 3.78
CA GLN A 423 6.27 -18.32 3.53
C GLN A 423 5.87 -19.38 2.51
N ILE A 424 4.77 -20.07 2.78
CA ILE A 424 4.13 -20.99 1.85
C ILE A 424 2.67 -20.57 1.74
N SER A 425 2.16 -20.48 0.52
CA SER A 425 0.74 -20.21 0.26
C SER A 425 0.21 -21.15 -0.81
N TYR A 426 -1.03 -21.55 -0.63
CA TYR A 426 -1.76 -22.38 -1.58
C TYR A 426 -3.00 -21.61 -2.05
N SER A 427 -3.29 -21.68 -3.35
CA SER A 427 -4.48 -21.10 -3.96
C SER A 427 -5.16 -22.12 -4.85
N TYR A 428 -6.49 -22.05 -4.89
CA TYR A 428 -7.32 -22.83 -5.80
C TYR A 428 -8.23 -21.89 -6.59
N SER A 429 -8.25 -22.07 -7.93
CA SER A 429 -9.14 -21.32 -8.82
C SER A 429 -10.28 -22.25 -9.28
N PHE A 430 -11.51 -21.83 -9.14
CA PHE A 430 -12.72 -22.59 -9.51
C PHE A 430 -12.98 -22.57 -11.02
#